data_dea651ac79513c91ceca411b782d9364
#
_entry.id   dea651ac79513c91ceca411b782d9364
#
_cell.length_a   1.000
_cell.length_b   1.000
_cell.length_c   1.000
_cell.angle_alpha   90.00
_cell.angle_beta   90.00
_cell.angle_gamma   90.00
#
_symmetry.space_group_name_H-M   'P 1'
#
loop_
_entity.id
_entity.type
_entity.pdbx_description
1 polymer ?
#
loop_
_entity_poly.entity_id
_entity_poly.type
_entity_poly.pdbx_seq_one_letter_code
_entity_poly.pdbx_strand_id
1 'polypeptide(L)'
;MISTAAGNTAGIDIWPLIENTHDDPLAPFAMAADRHYVFSADGSAAVSYRLLTGYAVAAGDPIGDPDRYAEAVQKFATLCWLRDWQMVALGVSERRLTLWQNLSEADKHLTTVPIGRDVVIDIDKFDLSGRTKRNLRQAVRRTHNAGISTQIVAEAELTPQLRAELHEVMLDSGKAATAERGFSMMLGDTLSGRYPGVWLIIARDRDGQVQGFHRYASAGGGTDLSLDLPWRRSTAPNGVDERLSVDMVQWATSVGAQRVSLAFAPLPELYERGAANGAGVQALRAVAHAADRFIKLESLYRYVDKFHTMDRRRYVLFPVLHIAHVAAVLLSLEFSPHHDRE
;
A
#
# COMPACT_ATOMS: atom_id res chain seq x y z
N MET A 1 -33.17 -2.34 4.31
CA MET A 1 -33.02 -3.26 3.16
C MET A 1 -31.53 -3.53 3.00
N ILE A 2 -31.10 -4.76 3.27
CA ILE A 2 -29.70 -5.17 3.00
C ILE A 2 -29.65 -5.39 1.49
N SER A 3 -29.00 -4.49 0.77
CA SER A 3 -28.73 -4.70 -0.67
C SER A 3 -27.74 -5.86 -0.79
N THR A 4 -28.26 -7.04 -1.10
CA THR A 4 -27.52 -8.28 -1.31
C THR A 4 -26.93 -8.34 -2.71
N ALA A 5 -26.10 -7.39 -3.07
CA ALA A 5 -25.34 -7.47 -4.31
C ALA A 5 -23.91 -7.97 -4.01
N ALA A 6 -23.79 -9.30 -3.85
CA ALA A 6 -22.55 -10.00 -4.26
C ALA A 6 -22.58 -10.08 -5.80
N GLY A 7 -22.58 -8.95 -6.47
CA GLY A 7 -22.65 -8.83 -7.92
C GLY A 7 -21.85 -7.63 -8.33
N ASN A 8 -20.90 -7.86 -9.22
CA ASN A 8 -20.20 -6.94 -10.08
C ASN A 8 -20.12 -5.49 -9.57
N THR A 9 -19.06 -5.14 -8.87
CA THR A 9 -18.78 -3.78 -8.38
C THR A 9 -18.35 -2.82 -9.51
N ALA A 10 -18.46 -3.23 -10.76
CA ALA A 10 -18.23 -2.37 -11.92
C ALA A 10 -19.26 -1.22 -11.90
N GLY A 11 -18.82 -0.03 -11.48
CA GLY A 11 -19.65 1.18 -11.45
C GLY A 11 -19.83 1.83 -10.08
N ILE A 12 -19.30 1.26 -9.00
CA ILE A 12 -19.33 1.94 -7.68
C ILE A 12 -18.17 2.92 -7.63
N ASP A 13 -18.49 4.22 -7.60
CA ASP A 13 -17.49 5.26 -7.35
C ASP A 13 -17.22 5.38 -5.84
N ILE A 14 -16.06 4.90 -5.41
CA ILE A 14 -15.60 5.02 -4.02
C ILE A 14 -14.63 6.19 -3.81
N TRP A 15 -14.30 6.91 -4.85
CA TRP A 15 -13.39 8.04 -4.79
C TRP A 15 -13.79 9.08 -3.71
N PRO A 16 -15.07 9.47 -3.56
CA PRO A 16 -15.47 10.40 -2.51
C PRO A 16 -15.15 9.91 -1.08
N LEU A 17 -15.19 8.59 -0.85
CA LEU A 17 -14.81 8.03 0.45
C LEU A 17 -13.30 8.13 0.68
N ILE A 18 -12.51 7.90 -0.36
CA ILE A 18 -11.05 8.03 -0.30
C ILE A 18 -10.64 9.48 -0.09
N GLU A 19 -11.26 10.42 -0.77
CA GLU A 19 -11.05 11.86 -0.54
C GLU A 19 -11.37 12.28 0.90
N ASN A 20 -12.33 11.63 1.54
CA ASN A 20 -12.68 11.89 2.94
C ASN A 20 -11.87 11.03 3.95
N THR A 21 -10.92 10.22 3.50
CA THR A 21 -10.10 9.38 4.38
C THR A 21 -8.73 10.00 4.60
N HIS A 22 -8.51 10.50 5.80
CA HIS A 22 -7.26 11.15 6.18
C HIS A 22 -6.37 10.24 7.03
N ASP A 23 -5.04 10.43 6.90
CA ASP A 23 -4.04 9.78 7.75
C ASP A 23 -4.10 8.23 7.70
N ASP A 24 -4.43 7.69 6.50
CA ASP A 24 -4.34 6.26 6.22
C ASP A 24 -3.64 6.00 4.88
N PRO A 25 -2.38 5.55 4.90
CA PRO A 25 -1.60 5.26 3.69
C PRO A 25 -2.21 4.16 2.81
N LEU A 26 -3.08 3.32 3.34
CA LEU A 26 -3.69 2.24 2.57
C LEU A 26 -5.02 2.65 1.89
N ALA A 27 -5.61 3.78 2.29
CA ALA A 27 -6.89 4.21 1.76
C ALA A 27 -6.98 4.26 0.21
N PRO A 28 -5.98 4.78 -0.52
CA PRO A 28 -6.06 4.84 -1.98
C PRO A 28 -6.18 3.47 -2.64
N PHE A 29 -5.59 2.43 -2.03
CA PHE A 29 -5.57 1.08 -2.59
C PHE A 29 -6.92 0.35 -2.50
N ALA A 30 -7.89 0.93 -1.81
CA ALA A 30 -9.27 0.47 -1.87
C ALA A 30 -9.88 0.62 -3.27
N MET A 31 -9.32 1.47 -4.17
CA MET A 31 -9.77 1.61 -5.57
C MET A 31 -9.44 0.42 -6.47
N ALA A 32 -8.57 -0.51 -6.04
CA ALA A 32 -8.16 -1.63 -6.90
C ALA A 32 -9.37 -2.38 -7.47
N ALA A 33 -9.30 -2.76 -8.75
CA ALA A 33 -10.46 -3.23 -9.54
C ALA A 33 -11.12 -4.51 -9.00
N ASP A 34 -10.38 -5.31 -8.23
CA ASP A 34 -10.82 -6.60 -7.70
C ASP A 34 -11.47 -6.52 -6.31
N ARG A 35 -11.87 -5.32 -5.88
CA ARG A 35 -12.47 -5.08 -4.58
C ARG A 35 -13.98 -5.20 -4.57
N HIS A 36 -14.47 -5.71 -3.44
CA HIS A 36 -15.86 -5.62 -3.01
C HIS A 36 -15.96 -4.66 -1.83
N TYR A 37 -17.16 -4.13 -1.61
CA TYR A 37 -17.38 -3.15 -0.55
C TYR A 37 -18.60 -3.47 0.29
N VAL A 38 -18.50 -3.21 1.60
CA VAL A 38 -19.65 -3.18 2.52
C VAL A 38 -19.75 -1.78 3.09
N PHE A 39 -20.85 -1.10 2.80
CA PHE A 39 -21.07 0.29 3.20
C PHE A 39 -21.79 0.41 4.55
N SER A 40 -21.58 1.52 5.26
CA SER A 40 -22.46 2.02 6.32
C SER A 40 -23.87 2.21 5.79
N ALA A 41 -24.87 2.46 6.67
CA ALA A 41 -26.25 2.59 6.24
C ALA A 41 -26.49 3.80 5.33
N ASP A 42 -25.77 4.87 5.58
CA ASP A 42 -25.82 6.13 4.84
C ASP A 42 -24.84 6.18 3.64
N GLY A 43 -24.00 5.14 3.47
CA GLY A 43 -23.01 5.08 2.41
C GLY A 43 -21.77 5.93 2.63
N SER A 44 -21.63 6.59 3.80
CA SER A 44 -20.51 7.51 4.07
C SER A 44 -19.21 6.83 4.47
N ALA A 45 -19.24 5.52 4.76
CA ALA A 45 -18.06 4.71 5.03
C ALA A 45 -18.17 3.32 4.41
N ALA A 46 -17.04 2.67 4.14
CA ALA A 46 -17.03 1.32 3.62
C ALA A 46 -15.81 0.50 4.10
N VAL A 47 -16.01 -0.82 4.20
CA VAL A 47 -14.92 -1.81 4.26
C VAL A 47 -14.69 -2.36 2.86
N SER A 48 -13.46 -2.24 2.35
CA SER A 48 -13.07 -2.89 1.10
C SER A 48 -12.53 -4.30 1.39
N TYR A 49 -12.93 -5.29 0.61
CA TYR A 49 -12.48 -6.66 0.82
C TYR A 49 -12.37 -7.43 -0.49
N ARG A 50 -11.70 -8.57 -0.44
CA ARG A 50 -11.64 -9.56 -1.50
C ARG A 50 -12.08 -10.92 -0.96
N LEU A 51 -12.74 -11.70 -1.80
CA LEU A 51 -13.16 -13.07 -1.45
C LEU A 51 -12.24 -14.07 -2.14
N LEU A 52 -11.66 -14.98 -1.35
CA LEU A 52 -10.84 -16.08 -1.86
C LEU A 52 -11.10 -17.35 -1.06
N THR A 53 -11.52 -18.43 -1.71
CA THR A 53 -11.71 -19.77 -1.12
C THR A 53 -12.47 -19.78 0.22
N GLY A 54 -13.55 -18.98 0.32
CA GLY A 54 -14.38 -18.88 1.52
C GLY A 54 -13.84 -17.93 2.60
N TYR A 55 -12.73 -17.22 2.33
CA TYR A 55 -12.20 -16.17 3.21
C TYR A 55 -12.52 -14.80 2.63
N ALA A 56 -13.21 -13.98 3.43
CA ALA A 56 -13.40 -12.55 3.12
C ALA A 56 -12.30 -11.74 3.79
N VAL A 57 -11.37 -11.24 2.99
CA VAL A 57 -10.17 -10.54 3.46
C VAL A 57 -10.38 -9.04 3.28
N ALA A 58 -10.63 -8.32 4.37
CA ALA A 58 -10.63 -6.86 4.38
C ALA A 58 -9.23 -6.31 4.17
N ALA A 59 -9.10 -5.22 3.42
CA ALA A 59 -7.83 -4.59 3.06
C ALA A 59 -7.68 -3.23 3.73
N GLY A 60 -6.87 -3.17 4.76
CA GLY A 60 -6.64 -1.96 5.55
C GLY A 60 -7.76 -1.59 6.51
N ASP A 61 -7.80 -0.33 6.89
CA ASP A 61 -8.88 0.25 7.67
C ASP A 61 -10.12 0.53 6.79
N PRO A 62 -11.30 0.76 7.35
CA PRO A 62 -12.42 1.31 6.60
C PRO A 62 -12.08 2.68 5.99
N ILE A 63 -12.73 3.01 4.88
CA ILE A 63 -12.60 4.30 4.18
C ILE A 63 -13.85 5.16 4.36
N GLY A 64 -13.70 6.48 4.28
CA GLY A 64 -14.78 7.46 4.40
C GLY A 64 -14.85 8.12 5.78
N ASP A 65 -16.06 8.32 6.29
CA ASP A 65 -16.34 8.97 7.57
C ASP A 65 -15.93 8.09 8.76
N PRO A 66 -14.96 8.52 9.59
CA PRO A 66 -14.52 7.75 10.75
C PRO A 66 -15.60 7.44 11.79
N ASP A 67 -16.62 8.27 11.89
CA ASP A 67 -17.74 8.07 12.83
C ASP A 67 -18.63 6.89 12.42
N ARG A 68 -18.53 6.44 11.17
CA ARG A 68 -19.27 5.32 10.61
C ARG A 68 -18.45 4.04 10.43
N TYR A 69 -17.18 4.06 10.77
CA TYR A 69 -16.32 2.87 10.63
C TYR A 69 -16.79 1.67 11.42
N ALA A 70 -17.23 1.88 12.67
CA ALA A 70 -17.72 0.78 13.51
C ALA A 70 -18.96 0.10 12.89
N GLU A 71 -19.85 0.87 12.29
CA GLU A 71 -21.03 0.34 11.60
C GLU A 71 -20.63 -0.46 10.35
N ALA A 72 -19.72 0.07 9.53
CA ALA A 72 -19.26 -0.61 8.33
C ALA A 72 -18.58 -1.95 8.66
N VAL A 73 -17.72 -1.98 9.69
CA VAL A 73 -17.04 -3.20 10.17
C VAL A 73 -18.05 -4.21 10.72
N GLN A 74 -19.04 -3.76 11.51
CA GLN A 74 -20.09 -4.65 12.03
C GLN A 74 -20.93 -5.27 10.90
N LYS A 75 -21.28 -4.50 9.87
CA LYS A 75 -21.98 -5.00 8.69
C LYS A 75 -21.16 -6.00 7.90
N PHE A 76 -19.84 -5.75 7.76
CA PHE A 76 -18.94 -6.70 7.12
C PHE A 76 -18.87 -8.03 7.89
N ALA A 77 -18.73 -7.99 9.21
CA ALA A 77 -18.74 -9.18 10.06
C ALA A 77 -20.07 -9.94 9.93
N THR A 78 -21.21 -9.22 9.95
CA THR A 78 -22.54 -9.81 9.75
C THR A 78 -22.66 -10.48 8.36
N LEU A 79 -22.13 -9.85 7.31
CA LEU A 79 -22.12 -10.43 5.97
C LEU A 79 -21.30 -11.73 5.94
N CYS A 80 -20.12 -11.74 6.55
CA CYS A 80 -19.29 -12.94 6.66
C CYS A 80 -20.04 -14.07 7.35
N TRP A 81 -20.68 -13.79 8.47
CA TRP A 81 -21.50 -14.77 9.20
C TRP A 81 -22.65 -15.32 8.35
N LEU A 82 -23.42 -14.45 7.69
CA LEU A 82 -24.55 -14.85 6.84
C LEU A 82 -24.14 -15.71 5.62
N ARG A 83 -22.91 -15.56 5.16
CA ARG A 83 -22.38 -16.25 3.98
C ARG A 83 -21.47 -17.43 4.33
N ASP A 84 -21.31 -17.74 5.61
CA ASP A 84 -20.37 -18.76 6.11
C ASP A 84 -18.93 -18.52 5.62
N TRP A 85 -18.53 -17.24 5.54
CA TRP A 85 -17.17 -16.84 5.19
C TRP A 85 -16.34 -16.64 6.44
N GLN A 86 -15.07 -17.04 6.36
CA GLN A 86 -14.09 -16.73 7.39
C GLN A 86 -13.60 -15.29 7.23
N MET A 87 -13.78 -14.49 8.26
CA MET A 87 -13.37 -13.09 8.26
C MET A 87 -11.88 -12.97 8.55
N VAL A 88 -11.17 -12.21 7.71
CA VAL A 88 -9.78 -11.81 7.91
C VAL A 88 -9.68 -10.31 7.67
N ALA A 89 -8.88 -9.60 8.47
CA ALA A 89 -8.57 -8.19 8.20
C ALA A 89 -7.05 -8.03 8.10
N LEU A 90 -6.55 -7.61 6.92
CA LEU A 90 -5.14 -7.46 6.63
C LEU A 90 -4.76 -5.97 6.53
N GLY A 91 -3.73 -5.56 7.25
CA GLY A 91 -3.23 -4.19 7.20
C GLY A 91 -3.97 -3.20 8.10
N VAL A 92 -4.70 -3.69 9.11
CA VAL A 92 -5.40 -2.84 10.08
C VAL A 92 -4.42 -2.00 10.87
N SER A 93 -4.65 -0.69 10.98
CA SER A 93 -3.80 0.21 11.76
C SER A 93 -4.00 0.00 13.27
N GLU A 94 -2.95 0.30 14.04
CA GLU A 94 -2.98 0.21 15.51
C GLU A 94 -4.15 0.99 16.13
N ARG A 95 -4.46 2.17 15.58
CA ARG A 95 -5.55 3.03 16.08
C ARG A 95 -6.95 2.50 15.81
N ARG A 96 -7.12 1.56 14.87
CA ARG A 96 -8.40 1.00 14.46
C ARG A 96 -8.61 -0.45 14.93
N LEU A 97 -7.66 -1.03 15.63
CA LEU A 97 -7.76 -2.40 16.16
C LEU A 97 -9.03 -2.65 16.96
N THR A 98 -9.44 -1.68 17.79
CA THR A 98 -10.62 -1.79 18.63
C THR A 98 -11.92 -1.98 17.84
N LEU A 99 -12.00 -1.46 16.60
CA LEU A 99 -13.15 -1.65 15.73
C LEU A 99 -13.39 -3.13 15.40
N TRP A 100 -12.30 -3.88 15.22
CA TRP A 100 -12.31 -5.30 14.87
C TRP A 100 -12.38 -6.23 16.09
N GLN A 101 -11.87 -5.77 17.22
CA GLN A 101 -11.86 -6.53 18.48
C GLN A 101 -13.19 -6.44 19.23
N ASN A 102 -13.93 -5.37 19.03
CA ASN A 102 -15.24 -5.13 19.70
C ASN A 102 -16.42 -5.65 18.88
N LEU A 103 -16.20 -6.55 17.94
CA LEU A 103 -17.27 -7.24 17.24
C LEU A 103 -18.09 -8.09 18.21
N SER A 104 -19.39 -8.27 17.93
CA SER A 104 -20.33 -8.95 18.80
C SER A 104 -19.92 -10.40 19.11
N GLU A 105 -20.50 -10.98 20.19
CA GLU A 105 -20.12 -12.29 20.77
C GLU A 105 -20.06 -13.48 19.80
N ALA A 106 -20.74 -13.40 18.63
CA ALA A 106 -20.74 -14.44 17.61
C ALA A 106 -19.39 -14.55 16.85
N ASP A 107 -18.59 -13.48 16.84
CA ASP A 107 -17.33 -13.38 16.09
C ASP A 107 -16.10 -13.49 16.99
N LYS A 108 -16.21 -14.16 18.14
CA LYS A 108 -15.17 -14.31 19.14
C LYS A 108 -13.96 -15.02 18.59
N HIS A 109 -12.80 -14.42 18.85
CA HIS A 109 -11.44 -14.97 18.75
C HIS A 109 -10.67 -14.67 17.46
N LEU A 110 -10.71 -13.41 16.98
CA LEU A 110 -9.70 -12.97 16.04
C LEU A 110 -8.35 -12.81 16.78
N THR A 111 -7.37 -13.58 16.35
CA THR A 111 -5.99 -13.39 16.77
C THR A 111 -5.43 -12.19 16.04
N THR A 112 -4.77 -11.31 16.78
CA THR A 112 -4.13 -10.10 16.25
C THR A 112 -2.62 -10.31 16.18
N VAL A 113 -2.04 -10.19 15.01
CA VAL A 113 -0.60 -10.36 14.77
C VAL A 113 -0.04 -9.12 14.08
N PRO A 114 1.02 -8.48 14.63
CA PRO A 114 1.68 -7.38 13.95
C PRO A 114 2.40 -7.89 12.70
N ILE A 115 2.25 -7.18 11.58
CA ILE A 115 2.85 -7.56 10.29
C ILE A 115 3.91 -6.56 9.81
N GLY A 116 3.97 -5.37 10.40
CA GLY A 116 4.96 -4.36 10.06
C GLY A 116 4.56 -2.95 10.48
N ARG A 117 5.19 -1.96 9.84
CA ARG A 117 4.97 -0.54 10.13
C ARG A 117 4.79 0.27 8.85
N ASP A 118 3.95 1.27 8.90
CA ASP A 118 3.90 2.30 7.87
C ASP A 118 5.20 3.11 7.87
N VAL A 119 5.63 3.54 6.69
CA VAL A 119 6.74 4.48 6.52
C VAL A 119 6.18 5.77 5.96
N VAL A 120 5.86 6.70 6.83
CA VAL A 120 5.19 7.95 6.48
C VAL A 120 6.09 9.13 6.78
N ILE A 121 6.34 9.95 5.78
CA ILE A 121 7.02 11.22 5.89
C ILE A 121 5.99 12.29 6.23
N ASP A 122 6.12 12.90 7.40
CA ASP A 122 5.46 14.14 7.76
C ASP A 122 6.23 15.27 7.06
N ILE A 123 5.57 15.96 6.13
CA ILE A 123 6.21 16.92 5.23
C ILE A 123 6.78 18.10 6.01
N ASP A 124 6.05 18.59 7.02
CA ASP A 124 6.47 19.74 7.82
C ASP A 124 7.72 19.46 8.66
N LYS A 125 7.98 18.18 8.96
CA LYS A 125 9.15 17.72 9.74
C LYS A 125 10.28 17.19 8.87
N PHE A 126 10.05 17.05 7.57
CA PHE A 126 11.03 16.46 6.67
C PHE A 126 12.09 17.47 6.26
N ASP A 127 13.33 17.17 6.58
CA ASP A 127 14.50 17.85 6.04
C ASP A 127 15.58 16.85 5.64
N LEU A 128 16.53 17.32 4.89
CA LEU A 128 17.72 16.58 4.50
C LEU A 128 18.94 16.91 5.38
N SER A 129 18.76 17.62 6.48
CA SER A 129 19.85 18.04 7.39
C SER A 129 20.31 16.88 8.30
N GLY A 130 21.32 17.12 9.09
CA GLY A 130 21.80 16.19 10.09
C GLY A 130 22.58 14.99 9.58
N ARG A 131 23.12 14.21 10.53
CA ARG A 131 24.00 13.06 10.25
C ARG A 131 23.23 11.85 9.71
N THR A 132 22.03 11.62 10.20
CA THR A 132 21.16 10.51 9.82
C THR A 132 20.77 10.55 8.34
N LYS A 133 20.52 11.75 7.79
CA LYS A 133 20.14 11.96 6.39
C LYS A 133 21.34 12.05 5.41
N ARG A 134 22.58 11.79 5.88
CA ARG A 134 23.78 11.90 5.04
C ARG A 134 23.72 11.01 3.78
N ASN A 135 23.29 9.77 3.93
CA ASN A 135 23.23 8.82 2.81
C ASN A 135 22.20 9.25 1.77
N LEU A 136 21.05 9.76 2.23
CA LEU A 136 19.98 10.28 1.38
C LEU A 136 20.47 11.51 0.59
N ARG A 137 21.11 12.49 1.27
CA ARG A 137 21.72 13.65 0.60
C ARG A 137 22.76 13.26 -0.45
N GLN A 138 23.58 12.24 -0.12
CA GLN A 138 24.60 11.76 -1.08
C GLN A 138 23.96 11.10 -2.30
N ALA A 139 22.85 10.36 -2.14
CA ALA A 139 22.12 9.78 -3.26
C ALA A 139 21.55 10.86 -4.18
N VAL A 140 20.85 11.84 -3.60
CA VAL A 140 20.31 13.00 -4.34
C VAL A 140 21.42 13.77 -5.06
N ARG A 141 22.56 14.04 -4.39
CA ARG A 141 23.67 14.76 -5.02
C ARG A 141 24.31 13.98 -6.17
N ARG A 142 24.46 12.65 -6.02
CA ARG A 142 25.00 11.79 -7.10
C ARG A 142 24.12 11.84 -8.35
N THR A 143 22.82 11.71 -8.19
CA THR A 143 21.87 11.75 -9.30
C THR A 143 21.84 13.14 -9.96
N HIS A 144 21.90 14.21 -9.16
CA HIS A 144 22.03 15.57 -9.70
C HIS A 144 23.31 15.71 -10.54
N ASN A 145 24.46 15.25 -10.04
CA ASN A 145 25.73 15.30 -10.77
C ASN A 145 25.71 14.42 -12.03
N ALA A 146 24.97 13.32 -12.03
CA ALA A 146 24.73 12.48 -13.19
C ALA A 146 23.79 13.14 -14.22
N GLY A 147 23.18 14.28 -13.88
CA GLY A 147 22.29 15.04 -14.75
C GLY A 147 20.86 14.52 -14.78
N ILE A 148 20.45 13.81 -13.71
CA ILE A 148 19.05 13.37 -13.56
C ILE A 148 18.17 14.57 -13.23
N SER A 149 17.15 14.77 -14.03
CA SER A 149 16.01 15.68 -13.79
C SER A 149 14.76 14.89 -13.48
N THR A 150 13.79 15.53 -12.81
CA THR A 150 12.51 14.91 -12.47
C THR A 150 11.36 15.77 -12.96
N GLN A 151 10.26 15.11 -13.35
CA GLN A 151 8.99 15.77 -13.68
C GLN A 151 7.84 15.01 -13.05
N ILE A 152 6.74 15.71 -12.74
CA ILE A 152 5.53 15.11 -12.19
C ILE A 152 4.39 15.31 -13.17
N VAL A 153 3.57 14.27 -13.33
CA VAL A 153 2.42 14.25 -14.24
C VAL A 153 1.29 13.43 -13.63
N ALA A 154 0.06 13.84 -13.81
CA ALA A 154 -1.09 13.00 -13.48
C ALA A 154 -1.13 11.78 -14.41
N GLU A 155 -1.40 10.58 -13.88
CA GLU A 155 -1.44 9.36 -14.70
C GLU A 155 -2.51 9.45 -15.82
N ALA A 156 -3.62 10.12 -15.54
CA ALA A 156 -4.69 10.36 -16.50
C ALA A 156 -4.26 11.25 -17.68
N GLU A 157 -3.19 12.04 -17.53
CA GLU A 157 -2.69 12.98 -18.55
C GLU A 157 -1.52 12.41 -19.37
N LEU A 158 -1.20 11.13 -19.19
CA LEU A 158 -0.12 10.49 -19.93
C LEU A 158 -0.38 10.49 -21.44
N THR A 159 0.54 11.10 -22.19
CA THR A 159 0.53 10.97 -23.65
C THR A 159 0.86 9.53 -24.06
N PRO A 160 0.39 9.07 -25.25
CA PRO A 160 0.72 7.74 -25.76
C PRO A 160 2.25 7.50 -25.83
N GLN A 161 3.02 8.51 -26.23
CA GLN A 161 4.46 8.44 -26.30
C GLN A 161 5.09 8.24 -24.91
N LEU A 162 4.72 9.07 -23.93
CA LEU A 162 5.26 8.96 -22.57
C LEU A 162 4.88 7.62 -21.94
N ARG A 163 3.64 7.16 -22.17
CA ARG A 163 3.19 5.83 -21.72
C ARG A 163 4.07 4.71 -22.29
N ALA A 164 4.45 4.77 -23.57
CA ALA A 164 5.34 3.79 -24.18
C ALA A 164 6.74 3.82 -23.56
N GLU A 165 7.32 5.01 -23.32
CA GLU A 165 8.62 5.15 -22.64
C GLU A 165 8.61 4.55 -21.23
N LEU A 166 7.52 4.76 -20.48
CA LEU A 166 7.37 4.18 -19.13
C LEU A 166 7.20 2.65 -19.17
N HIS A 167 6.48 2.12 -20.16
CA HIS A 167 6.38 0.68 -20.37
C HIS A 167 7.73 0.05 -20.66
N GLU A 168 8.60 0.69 -21.44
CA GLU A 168 9.96 0.21 -21.65
C GLU A 168 10.76 0.11 -20.36
N VAL A 169 10.61 1.08 -19.44
CA VAL A 169 11.25 1.02 -18.10
C VAL A 169 10.71 -0.17 -17.31
N MET A 170 9.41 -0.44 -17.36
CA MET A 170 8.81 -1.60 -16.68
C MET A 170 9.40 -2.91 -17.21
N LEU A 171 9.51 -3.06 -18.52
CA LEU A 171 10.09 -4.25 -19.17
C LEU A 171 11.58 -4.43 -18.81
N ASP A 172 12.38 -3.35 -18.87
CA ASP A 172 13.81 -3.39 -18.56
C ASP A 172 14.10 -3.67 -17.09
N SER A 173 13.20 -3.30 -16.19
CA SER A 173 13.39 -3.47 -14.74
C SER A 173 13.48 -4.92 -14.29
N GLY A 174 13.07 -5.88 -15.12
CA GLY A 174 12.98 -7.32 -14.79
C GLY A 174 11.94 -7.64 -13.69
N LYS A 175 11.19 -6.64 -13.23
CA LYS A 175 10.17 -6.78 -12.18
C LYS A 175 8.76 -7.04 -12.73
N ALA A 176 8.57 -6.99 -14.06
CA ALA A 176 7.25 -6.98 -14.68
C ALA A 176 6.32 -8.12 -14.19
N ALA A 177 6.87 -9.32 -13.96
CA ALA A 177 6.09 -10.45 -13.45
C ALA A 177 5.85 -10.43 -11.91
N THR A 178 6.57 -9.59 -11.18
CA THR A 178 6.52 -9.52 -9.69
C THR A 178 5.87 -8.24 -9.18
N ALA A 179 5.77 -7.21 -9.98
CA ALA A 179 5.39 -5.87 -9.54
C ALA A 179 3.87 -5.63 -9.49
N GLU A 180 3.08 -6.45 -10.18
CA GLU A 180 1.61 -6.39 -10.07
C GLU A 180 1.07 -7.36 -9.01
N ARG A 181 1.88 -7.65 -7.99
CA ARG A 181 1.56 -8.54 -6.89
C ARG A 181 1.47 -7.72 -5.62
N GLY A 182 0.31 -7.68 -5.00
CA GLY A 182 0.11 -7.01 -3.73
C GLY A 182 -1.35 -6.67 -3.52
N PHE A 183 -1.98 -7.40 -2.62
CA PHE A 183 -3.39 -7.23 -2.37
C PHE A 183 -3.69 -5.90 -1.66
N SER A 184 -2.95 -5.60 -0.60
CA SER A 184 -3.30 -4.50 0.30
C SER A 184 -2.71 -3.15 -0.07
N MET A 185 -1.71 -3.11 -0.96
CA MET A 185 -0.88 -1.93 -1.20
C MET A 185 -0.64 -1.63 -2.68
N MET A 186 -1.49 -2.12 -3.58
CA MET A 186 -1.34 -1.86 -5.02
C MET A 186 -2.69 -1.63 -5.68
N LEU A 187 -2.71 -0.68 -6.61
CA LEU A 187 -3.89 -0.38 -7.42
C LEU A 187 -4.07 -1.35 -8.59
N GLY A 188 -2.98 -1.92 -9.11
CA GLY A 188 -3.00 -2.61 -10.39
C GLY A 188 -3.15 -1.66 -11.57
N ASP A 189 -3.36 -2.21 -12.77
CA ASP A 189 -3.59 -1.45 -14.02
C ASP A 189 -2.65 -0.26 -14.20
N THR A 190 -1.35 -0.50 -13.97
CA THR A 190 -0.30 0.53 -14.03
C THR A 190 -0.30 1.24 -15.37
N LEU A 191 -0.23 2.55 -15.37
CA LEU A 191 -0.26 3.45 -16.54
C LEU A 191 -1.60 3.47 -17.31
N SER A 192 -2.67 2.91 -16.76
CA SER A 192 -3.99 2.93 -17.43
C SER A 192 -4.63 4.32 -17.45
N GLY A 193 -4.33 5.15 -16.45
CA GLY A 193 -4.96 6.46 -16.24
C GLY A 193 -6.40 6.39 -15.72
N ARG A 194 -6.86 5.19 -15.30
CA ARG A 194 -8.26 4.97 -14.88
C ARG A 194 -8.57 5.43 -13.46
N TYR A 195 -7.54 5.49 -12.59
CA TYR A 195 -7.73 5.85 -11.20
C TYR A 195 -7.56 7.36 -10.98
N PRO A 196 -8.52 8.03 -10.32
CA PRO A 196 -8.38 9.44 -9.96
C PRO A 196 -7.28 9.61 -8.88
N GLY A 197 -6.71 10.81 -8.82
CA GLY A 197 -5.71 11.15 -7.81
C GLY A 197 -4.39 10.39 -7.90
N VAL A 198 -4.06 9.81 -9.06
CA VAL A 198 -2.80 9.08 -9.28
C VAL A 198 -1.79 9.96 -10.01
N TRP A 199 -0.58 10.02 -9.45
CA TRP A 199 0.53 10.85 -9.90
C TRP A 199 1.76 10.02 -10.18
N LEU A 200 2.50 10.40 -11.20
CA LEU A 200 3.80 9.83 -11.53
C LEU A 200 4.88 10.90 -11.33
N ILE A 201 5.98 10.51 -10.68
CA ILE A 201 7.22 11.25 -10.72
C ILE A 201 8.22 10.47 -11.55
N ILE A 202 8.80 11.11 -12.57
CA ILE A 202 9.59 10.49 -13.62
C ILE A 202 10.99 11.08 -13.62
N ALA A 203 12.03 10.24 -13.60
CA ALA A 203 13.42 10.64 -13.69
C ALA A 203 13.94 10.48 -15.12
N ARG A 204 14.54 11.55 -15.67
CA ARG A 204 15.20 11.54 -16.99
C ARG A 204 16.68 11.89 -16.85
N ASP A 205 17.51 11.28 -17.69
CA ASP A 205 18.92 11.67 -17.83
C ASP A 205 19.11 12.88 -18.76
N ARG A 206 20.39 13.22 -19.03
CA ARG A 206 20.75 14.36 -19.89
C ARG A 206 20.31 14.21 -21.34
N ASP A 207 20.18 12.98 -21.81
CA ASP A 207 19.73 12.65 -23.15
C ASP A 207 18.21 12.58 -23.27
N GLY A 208 17.51 12.85 -22.16
CA GLY A 208 16.05 12.82 -22.07
C GLY A 208 15.47 11.42 -21.89
N GLN A 209 16.31 10.37 -21.77
CA GLN A 209 15.83 9.01 -21.58
C GLN A 209 15.28 8.80 -20.17
N VAL A 210 14.13 8.15 -20.06
CA VAL A 210 13.53 7.79 -18.76
C VAL A 210 14.39 6.72 -18.08
N GLN A 211 14.86 7.02 -16.87
CA GLN A 211 15.69 6.14 -16.04
C GLN A 211 14.87 5.40 -14.97
N GLY A 212 13.73 5.97 -14.59
CA GLY A 212 12.82 5.38 -13.62
C GLY A 212 11.64 6.28 -13.33
N PHE A 213 10.65 5.74 -12.65
CA PHE A 213 9.49 6.49 -12.16
C PHE A 213 8.89 5.85 -10.92
N HIS A 214 8.22 6.65 -10.11
CA HIS A 214 7.39 6.19 -9.01
C HIS A 214 5.94 6.60 -9.28
N ARG A 215 5.01 5.72 -8.91
CA ARG A 215 3.56 5.94 -8.96
C ARG A 215 3.06 6.17 -7.55
N TYR A 216 2.30 7.24 -7.35
CA TYR A 216 1.69 7.60 -6.07
C TYR A 216 0.19 7.76 -6.24
N ALA A 217 -0.57 7.34 -5.23
CA ALA A 217 -2.01 7.56 -5.17
C ALA A 217 -2.36 8.45 -3.99
N SER A 218 -3.31 9.36 -4.18
CA SER A 218 -3.72 10.33 -3.16
C SER A 218 -4.97 9.90 -2.39
N ALA A 219 -5.11 10.43 -1.18
CA ALA A 219 -6.29 10.36 -0.32
C ALA A 219 -6.44 11.66 0.47
N GLY A 220 -7.51 11.78 1.25
CA GLY A 220 -7.73 12.92 2.15
C GLY A 220 -7.80 14.26 1.43
N GLY A 221 -8.45 14.32 0.25
CA GLY A 221 -8.49 15.54 -0.56
C GLY A 221 -7.11 16.00 -1.03
N GLY A 222 -6.15 15.09 -1.22
CA GLY A 222 -4.78 15.37 -1.65
C GLY A 222 -3.79 15.63 -0.50
N THR A 223 -4.22 15.54 0.75
CA THR A 223 -3.32 15.71 1.91
C THR A 223 -2.37 14.53 2.11
N ASP A 224 -2.72 13.38 1.62
CA ASP A 224 -1.97 12.14 1.75
C ASP A 224 -1.59 11.58 0.38
N LEU A 225 -0.32 11.22 0.21
CA LEU A 225 0.20 10.57 -0.98
C LEU A 225 0.86 9.25 -0.58
N SER A 226 0.53 8.17 -1.27
CA SER A 226 1.05 6.83 -0.96
C SER A 226 1.73 6.23 -2.17
N LEU A 227 2.99 5.82 -1.99
CA LEU A 227 3.76 5.12 -3.01
C LEU A 227 3.09 3.79 -3.33
N ASP A 228 2.69 3.63 -4.58
CA ASP A 228 2.14 2.41 -5.14
C ASP A 228 3.28 1.53 -5.68
N LEU A 229 3.99 2.02 -6.70
CA LEU A 229 5.02 1.26 -7.38
C LEU A 229 6.25 2.11 -7.72
N PRO A 230 7.46 1.62 -7.39
CA PRO A 230 8.72 2.14 -7.88
C PRO A 230 9.24 1.31 -9.06
N TRP A 231 9.52 1.95 -10.18
CA TRP A 231 10.11 1.34 -11.37
C TRP A 231 11.41 2.05 -11.76
N ARG A 232 12.44 1.30 -12.11
CA ARG A 232 13.67 1.87 -12.67
C ARG A 232 14.32 0.90 -13.64
N ARG A 233 15.07 1.43 -14.59
CA ARG A 233 15.91 0.62 -15.49
C ARG A 233 16.98 -0.12 -14.68
N SER A 234 17.38 -1.28 -15.15
CA SER A 234 18.46 -2.08 -14.56
C SER A 234 19.80 -1.29 -14.57
N THR A 235 19.99 -0.43 -15.55
CA THR A 235 21.15 0.43 -15.75
C THR A 235 21.05 1.80 -15.10
N ALA A 236 19.91 2.13 -14.48
CA ALA A 236 19.70 3.45 -13.87
C ALA A 236 20.75 3.77 -12.79
N PRO A 237 21.20 5.01 -12.70
CA PRO A 237 22.18 5.43 -11.68
C PRO A 237 21.70 5.12 -10.26
N ASN A 238 22.62 4.68 -9.41
CA ASN A 238 22.32 4.46 -7.99
C ASN A 238 21.85 5.76 -7.32
N GLY A 239 20.70 5.70 -6.67
CA GLY A 239 20.10 6.85 -5.98
C GLY A 239 18.91 7.44 -6.71
N VAL A 240 18.48 6.88 -7.85
CA VAL A 240 17.31 7.36 -8.60
C VAL A 240 16.04 7.20 -7.77
N ASP A 241 15.83 6.07 -7.08
CA ASP A 241 14.66 5.87 -6.22
C ASP A 241 14.62 6.89 -5.07
N GLU A 242 15.78 7.14 -4.42
CA GLU A 242 15.89 8.17 -3.38
C GLU A 242 15.61 9.58 -3.91
N ARG A 243 16.11 9.87 -5.11
CA ARG A 243 15.86 11.16 -5.78
C ARG A 243 14.39 11.35 -6.05
N LEU A 244 13.72 10.36 -6.64
CA LEU A 244 12.29 10.39 -6.94
C LEU A 244 11.47 10.61 -5.67
N SER A 245 11.80 9.91 -4.57
CA SER A 245 11.05 10.09 -3.32
C SER A 245 11.28 11.46 -2.68
N VAL A 246 12.51 11.98 -2.69
CA VAL A 246 12.81 13.31 -2.13
C VAL A 246 12.12 14.40 -2.95
N ASP A 247 12.19 14.32 -4.27
CA ASP A 247 11.56 15.32 -5.14
C ASP A 247 10.02 15.23 -5.07
N MET A 248 9.46 14.02 -4.85
CA MET A 248 8.04 13.86 -4.59
C MET A 248 7.60 14.57 -3.30
N VAL A 249 8.38 14.46 -2.21
CA VAL A 249 8.10 15.20 -0.98
C VAL A 249 8.15 16.72 -1.21
N GLN A 250 9.12 17.22 -1.98
CA GLN A 250 9.21 18.65 -2.32
C GLN A 250 8.01 19.13 -3.12
N TRP A 251 7.58 18.36 -4.11
CA TRP A 251 6.37 18.68 -4.86
C TRP A 251 5.13 18.61 -3.99
N ALA A 252 4.99 17.59 -3.16
CA ALA A 252 3.89 17.43 -2.21
C ALA A 252 3.74 18.65 -1.29
N THR A 253 4.85 19.22 -0.83
CA THR A 253 4.88 20.49 -0.10
C THR A 253 4.25 21.63 -0.92
N SER A 254 4.59 21.71 -2.20
CA SER A 254 4.11 22.80 -3.09
C SER A 254 2.61 22.76 -3.38
N VAL A 255 2.00 21.57 -3.29
CA VAL A 255 0.56 21.37 -3.53
C VAL A 255 -0.26 21.26 -2.24
N GLY A 256 0.37 21.48 -1.08
CA GLY A 256 -0.32 21.52 0.22
C GLY A 256 -0.60 20.14 0.83
N ALA A 257 0.05 19.08 0.34
CA ALA A 257 0.00 17.80 1.00
C ALA A 257 0.69 17.85 2.38
N GLN A 258 0.31 16.96 3.26
CA GLN A 258 0.84 16.87 4.62
C GLN A 258 1.72 15.65 4.82
N ARG A 259 1.46 14.57 4.09
CA ARG A 259 2.11 13.27 4.28
C ARG A 259 2.45 12.60 2.95
N VAL A 260 3.63 11.96 2.92
CA VAL A 260 4.03 11.07 1.85
C VAL A 260 4.40 9.72 2.44
N SER A 261 3.63 8.68 2.13
CA SER A 261 3.96 7.31 2.48
C SER A 261 4.89 6.69 1.44
N LEU A 262 5.96 6.05 1.91
CA LEU A 262 6.92 5.33 1.07
C LEU A 262 6.67 3.82 1.06
N ALA A 263 5.48 3.39 1.33
CA ALA A 263 5.09 2.00 1.48
C ALA A 263 5.18 1.50 2.95
N PHE A 264 5.24 0.22 3.09
CA PHE A 264 5.15 -0.54 4.31
C PHE A 264 6.47 -1.26 4.59
N ALA A 265 7.01 -1.11 5.80
CA ALA A 265 8.16 -1.86 6.26
C ALA A 265 7.67 -3.17 6.92
N PRO A 266 7.77 -4.32 6.25
CA PRO A 266 7.33 -5.57 6.83
C PRO A 266 8.26 -5.98 7.97
N LEU A 267 7.67 -6.29 9.12
CA LEU A 267 8.34 -6.88 10.29
C LEU A 267 9.72 -6.27 10.60
N PRO A 268 9.84 -4.94 10.76
CA PRO A 268 11.13 -4.30 11.03
C PRO A 268 11.81 -4.89 12.27
N GLU A 269 11.02 -5.37 13.24
CA GLU A 269 11.50 -6.01 14.45
C GLU A 269 12.32 -7.30 14.20
N LEU A 270 12.19 -7.93 13.02
CA LEU A 270 13.00 -9.09 12.65
C LEU A 270 14.40 -8.71 12.14
N TYR A 271 14.55 -7.48 11.65
CA TYR A 271 15.79 -6.94 11.09
C TYR A 271 16.54 -6.04 12.08
N GLU A 272 15.89 -5.63 13.19
CA GLU A 272 16.52 -4.86 14.26
C GLU A 272 17.46 -5.75 15.10
N ARG A 273 18.62 -5.20 15.46
CA ARG A 273 19.58 -5.90 16.34
C ARG A 273 19.00 -6.02 17.74
N GLY A 274 18.71 -7.25 18.18
CA GLY A 274 18.18 -7.53 19.52
C GLY A 274 16.74 -8.04 19.55
N ALA A 275 16.17 -8.42 18.41
CA ALA A 275 14.83 -9.00 18.34
C ALA A 275 14.66 -10.18 19.31
N ALA A 276 13.57 -10.14 20.10
CA ALA A 276 13.27 -11.14 21.13
C ALA A 276 13.14 -12.57 20.57
N ASN A 277 13.61 -13.56 21.33
CA ASN A 277 13.49 -14.98 21.01
C ASN A 277 12.23 -15.56 21.69
N GLY A 278 11.12 -15.65 20.95
CA GLY A 278 9.90 -16.33 21.41
C GLY A 278 9.31 -17.20 20.29
N ALA A 279 8.51 -18.22 20.65
CA ALA A 279 7.90 -19.14 19.66
C ALA A 279 7.07 -18.40 18.59
N GLY A 280 6.37 -17.32 18.98
CA GLY A 280 5.65 -16.47 18.04
C GLY A 280 6.57 -15.72 17.08
N VAL A 281 7.72 -15.25 17.54
CA VAL A 281 8.73 -14.57 16.71
C VAL A 281 9.40 -15.56 15.75
N GLN A 282 9.60 -16.82 16.16
CA GLN A 282 10.14 -17.86 15.27
C GLN A 282 9.15 -18.23 14.16
N ALA A 283 7.85 -18.35 14.47
CA ALA A 283 6.81 -18.55 13.47
C ALA A 283 6.73 -17.38 12.49
N LEU A 284 6.80 -16.15 13.01
CA LEU A 284 6.82 -14.93 12.22
C LEU A 284 8.06 -14.82 11.32
N ARG A 285 9.23 -15.25 11.82
CA ARG A 285 10.47 -15.37 11.03
C ARG A 285 10.34 -16.40 9.92
N ALA A 286 9.71 -17.54 10.17
CA ALA A 286 9.47 -18.56 9.14
C ALA A 286 8.57 -18.02 8.02
N VAL A 287 7.51 -17.28 8.36
CA VAL A 287 6.63 -16.61 7.39
C VAL A 287 7.39 -15.52 6.63
N ALA A 288 8.20 -14.70 7.32
CA ALA A 288 9.02 -13.66 6.69
C ALA A 288 10.08 -14.25 5.75
N HIS A 289 10.74 -15.34 6.15
CA HIS A 289 11.69 -16.04 5.25
C HIS A 289 11.02 -16.67 4.04
N ALA A 290 9.79 -17.17 4.18
CA ALA A 290 9.01 -17.64 3.04
C ALA A 290 8.64 -16.48 2.11
N ALA A 291 8.25 -15.35 2.67
CA ALA A 291 7.92 -14.13 1.93
C ALA A 291 9.16 -13.46 1.29
N ASP A 292 10.33 -13.46 1.95
CA ASP A 292 11.58 -12.87 1.45
C ASP A 292 12.07 -13.54 0.15
N ARG A 293 11.68 -14.78 -0.06
CA ARG A 293 11.91 -15.52 -1.31
C ARG A 293 11.16 -14.94 -2.51
N PHE A 294 10.07 -14.19 -2.24
CA PHE A 294 9.19 -13.60 -3.24
C PHE A 294 9.28 -12.08 -3.33
N ILE A 295 9.53 -11.41 -2.20
CA ILE A 295 9.69 -9.96 -2.13
C ILE A 295 11.05 -9.71 -1.50
N LYS A 296 11.96 -9.04 -2.11
CA LYS A 296 13.24 -8.63 -1.52
C LYS A 296 13.01 -7.69 -0.31
N LEU A 297 12.42 -8.23 0.77
CA LEU A 297 11.97 -7.49 1.96
C LEU A 297 13.11 -6.71 2.59
N GLU A 298 14.30 -7.32 2.67
CA GLU A 298 15.50 -6.66 3.19
C GLU A 298 15.90 -5.44 2.35
N SER A 299 15.76 -5.53 1.02
CA SER A 299 16.06 -4.40 0.12
C SER A 299 15.07 -3.25 0.31
N LEU A 300 13.79 -3.58 0.47
CA LEU A 300 12.74 -2.59 0.76
C LEU A 300 12.99 -1.95 2.12
N TYR A 301 13.23 -2.74 3.16
CA TYR A 301 13.55 -2.23 4.49
C TYR A 301 14.74 -1.28 4.47
N ARG A 302 15.86 -1.67 3.82
CA ARG A 302 17.05 -0.82 3.67
C ARG A 302 16.78 0.47 2.92
N TYR A 303 15.85 0.46 1.98
CA TYR A 303 15.45 1.66 1.25
C TYR A 303 14.66 2.61 2.16
N VAL A 304 13.60 2.12 2.80
CA VAL A 304 12.73 2.96 3.64
C VAL A 304 13.43 3.43 4.92
N ASP A 305 14.35 2.63 5.48
CA ASP A 305 15.14 2.99 6.66
C ASP A 305 16.00 4.25 6.46
N LYS A 306 16.40 4.56 5.22
CA LYS A 306 17.14 5.81 4.90
C LYS A 306 16.36 7.07 5.22
N PHE A 307 15.04 6.97 5.25
CA PHE A 307 14.16 8.10 5.55
C PHE A 307 13.92 8.28 7.04
N HIS A 308 14.24 7.27 7.87
CA HIS A 308 14.08 7.28 9.34
C HIS A 308 12.69 7.77 9.80
N THR A 309 11.63 7.24 9.17
CA THR A 309 10.25 7.68 9.38
C THR A 309 9.32 6.48 9.60
N MET A 310 9.72 5.56 10.49
CA MET A 310 8.84 4.47 10.89
C MET A 310 7.67 5.01 11.70
N ASP A 311 6.46 4.74 11.22
CA ASP A 311 5.22 5.17 11.84
C ASP A 311 4.50 3.99 12.54
N ARG A 312 3.19 4.01 12.54
CA ARG A 312 2.32 3.09 13.29
C ARG A 312 2.44 1.66 12.79
N ARG A 313 2.18 0.73 13.71
CA ARG A 313 2.11 -0.69 13.36
C ARG A 313 0.85 -1.00 12.57
N ARG A 314 1.01 -2.01 11.69
CA ARG A 314 -0.09 -2.67 11.00
C ARG A 314 -0.23 -4.10 11.45
N TYR A 315 -1.45 -4.58 11.45
CA TYR A 315 -1.81 -5.89 11.98
C TYR A 315 -2.63 -6.69 10.99
N VAL A 316 -2.54 -8.01 11.13
CA VAL A 316 -3.51 -8.94 10.55
C VAL A 316 -4.36 -9.53 11.68
N LEU A 317 -5.68 -9.61 11.46
CA LEU A 317 -6.62 -10.25 12.36
C LEU A 317 -7.28 -11.42 11.64
N PHE A 318 -7.32 -12.57 12.29
CA PHE A 318 -7.88 -13.80 11.72
C PHE A 318 -8.32 -14.80 12.78
N PRO A 319 -9.22 -15.78 12.47
CA PRO A 319 -9.58 -16.85 13.38
C PRO A 319 -8.40 -17.76 13.66
N VAL A 320 -8.04 -17.96 14.95
CA VAL A 320 -6.83 -18.69 15.36
C VAL A 320 -6.77 -20.14 14.85
N LEU A 321 -7.91 -20.81 14.75
CA LEU A 321 -8.00 -22.20 14.29
C LEU A 321 -7.64 -22.37 12.80
N HIS A 322 -7.59 -21.28 12.04
CA HIS A 322 -7.38 -21.29 10.59
C HIS A 322 -5.99 -20.77 10.17
N ILE A 323 -5.03 -20.64 11.08
CA ILE A 323 -3.72 -19.99 10.83
C ILE A 323 -3.02 -20.46 9.55
N ALA A 324 -2.99 -21.79 9.31
CA ALA A 324 -2.31 -22.35 8.12
C ALA A 324 -3.04 -21.98 6.81
N HIS A 325 -4.37 -22.05 6.81
CA HIS A 325 -5.17 -21.68 5.66
C HIS A 325 -5.12 -20.17 5.41
N VAL A 326 -5.22 -19.37 6.45
CA VAL A 326 -5.09 -17.89 6.34
C VAL A 326 -3.73 -17.52 5.78
N ALA A 327 -2.64 -18.13 6.24
CA ALA A 327 -1.31 -17.89 5.68
C ALA A 327 -1.26 -18.22 4.17
N ALA A 328 -1.85 -19.34 3.75
CA ALA A 328 -1.92 -19.73 2.34
C ALA A 328 -2.77 -18.74 1.52
N VAL A 329 -3.93 -18.30 2.06
CA VAL A 329 -4.80 -17.31 1.42
C VAL A 329 -4.08 -15.96 1.26
N LEU A 330 -3.45 -15.47 2.32
CA LEU A 330 -2.71 -14.21 2.28
C LEU A 330 -1.53 -14.26 1.30
N LEU A 331 -0.76 -15.35 1.32
CA LEU A 331 0.32 -15.56 0.33
C LEU A 331 -0.24 -15.62 -1.10
N SER A 332 -1.37 -16.29 -1.30
CA SER A 332 -2.01 -16.32 -2.63
C SER A 332 -2.46 -14.93 -3.07
N LEU A 333 -3.08 -14.14 -2.18
CA LEU A 333 -3.53 -12.78 -2.49
C LEU A 333 -2.37 -11.82 -2.80
N GLU A 334 -1.27 -11.95 -2.05
CA GLU A 334 -0.11 -11.06 -2.21
C GLU A 334 0.81 -11.47 -3.38
N PHE A 335 0.79 -12.74 -3.80
CA PHE A 335 1.76 -13.27 -4.78
C PHE A 335 1.15 -13.87 -6.05
N SER A 336 -0.17 -14.04 -6.13
CA SER A 336 -0.79 -14.46 -7.39
C SER A 336 -0.95 -13.27 -8.33
N PRO A 337 -0.58 -13.42 -9.62
CA PRO A 337 -0.84 -12.39 -10.60
C PRO A 337 -2.35 -12.13 -10.69
N HIS A 338 -2.72 -10.86 -10.85
CA HIS A 338 -4.09 -10.49 -11.18
C HIS A 338 -4.43 -11.17 -12.52
N HIS A 339 -5.27 -12.19 -12.49
CA HIS A 339 -5.86 -12.73 -13.70
C HIS A 339 -7.17 -11.97 -13.92
N ASP A 340 -7.18 -11.15 -14.97
CA ASP A 340 -8.43 -10.70 -15.58
C ASP A 340 -9.19 -11.98 -15.97
N ARG A 341 -10.27 -12.27 -15.26
CA ARG A 341 -11.27 -13.22 -15.75
C ARG A 341 -12.21 -12.40 -16.62
N GLU A 342 -12.07 -12.63 -17.94
CA GLU A 342 -13.09 -12.29 -18.92
C GLU A 342 -14.49 -12.74 -18.49
#